data_17f4f0951a394a294e6d13cdd6a306d1
#
_entry.id   17f4f0951a394a294e6d13cdd6a306d1
#
_cell.length_a   1.000
_cell.length_b   1.000
_cell.length_c   1.000
_cell.angle_alpha   90.00
_cell.angle_beta   90.00
_cell.angle_gamma   90.00
#
_symmetry.space_group_name_H-M   'P 1'
#
loop_
_entity.id
_entity.type
_entity.pdbx_description
1 polymer ?
#
loop_
_entity_poly.entity_id
_entity_poly.type
_entity_poly.pdbx_seq_one_letter_code
_entity_poly.pdbx_strand_id
1 'polypeptide(L)'
;MRFIDLFAGIGGTRLGLEQACEKLGINHECVFSSEIDPKACETYEMNFGDYPQGDITKISAESIQQFDFLLAGFPCQPFSYAGKQQGFGDTRGTLFFEIERILEHHRPKAFLLENVRGITTHDKGRTLKTIVSRLESLGYGVEDLLLNSSNYGVPQNRVRIYIVGIKGKKPKLTLESNVGSADSHQFKRQMNEKQLTLPGFEETPKHVLLEDVLEVQPDEKYFCTEIFTEQLAKVVKNDFS
;
A
#
# COMPACT_ATOMS: atom_id res chain seq x y z
N MET A 1 -20.04 2.91 -4.70
CA MET A 1 -18.81 3.73 -4.52
C MET A 1 -17.93 3.53 -5.73
N ARG A 2 -17.52 4.59 -6.42
CA ARG A 2 -16.57 4.52 -7.54
C ARG A 2 -15.17 4.84 -7.03
N PHE A 3 -14.17 4.10 -7.45
CA PHE A 3 -12.80 4.31 -7.01
C PHE A 3 -11.78 4.18 -8.14
N ILE A 4 -10.58 4.69 -7.92
CA ILE A 4 -9.43 4.52 -8.81
C ILE A 4 -8.26 3.91 -8.06
N ASP A 5 -7.38 3.20 -8.78
CA ASP A 5 -6.18 2.54 -8.25
C ASP A 5 -4.93 2.99 -9.02
N LEU A 6 -4.09 3.80 -8.38
CA LEU A 6 -2.89 4.37 -8.97
C LEU A 6 -1.65 3.63 -8.48
N PHE A 7 -0.67 3.41 -9.37
CA PHE A 7 0.51 2.59 -9.07
C PHE A 7 0.08 1.21 -8.59
N ALA A 8 -0.89 0.64 -9.29
CA ALA A 8 -1.72 -0.46 -8.84
C ALA A 8 -0.95 -1.75 -8.56
N GLY A 9 0.25 -1.93 -9.15
CA GLY A 9 0.98 -3.18 -9.08
C GLY A 9 0.12 -4.35 -9.55
N ILE A 10 0.04 -5.39 -8.74
CA ILE A 10 -0.82 -6.56 -8.99
C ILE A 10 -2.23 -6.43 -8.38
N GLY A 11 -2.58 -5.26 -7.82
CA GLY A 11 -3.91 -4.94 -7.29
C GLY A 11 -4.15 -5.27 -5.83
N GLY A 12 -3.12 -5.39 -5.00
CA GLY A 12 -3.28 -5.76 -3.58
C GLY A 12 -4.12 -4.76 -2.77
N THR A 13 -3.97 -3.46 -3.00
CA THR A 13 -4.78 -2.41 -2.35
C THR A 13 -6.22 -2.42 -2.83
N ARG A 14 -6.45 -2.65 -4.13
CA ARG A 14 -7.77 -2.82 -4.72
C ARG A 14 -8.50 -4.01 -4.10
N LEU A 15 -7.86 -5.17 -4.05
CA LEU A 15 -8.44 -6.38 -3.45
C LEU A 15 -8.90 -6.11 -2.01
N GLY A 16 -8.07 -5.45 -1.20
CA GLY A 16 -8.42 -5.10 0.17
C GLY A 16 -9.63 -4.16 0.27
N LEU A 17 -9.73 -3.15 -0.62
CA LEU A 17 -10.89 -2.27 -0.67
C LEU A 17 -12.16 -2.98 -1.11
N GLU A 18 -12.09 -3.80 -2.17
CA GLU A 18 -13.23 -4.57 -2.67
C GLU A 18 -13.76 -5.52 -1.61
N GLN A 19 -12.90 -6.28 -0.93
CA GLN A 19 -13.30 -7.14 0.19
C GLN A 19 -13.96 -6.35 1.35
N ALA A 20 -13.46 -5.16 1.66
CA ALA A 20 -14.08 -4.30 2.68
C ALA A 20 -15.46 -3.81 2.24
N CYS A 21 -15.62 -3.44 0.97
CA CYS A 21 -16.91 -3.05 0.40
C CYS A 21 -17.93 -4.18 0.43
N GLU A 22 -17.52 -5.39 0.03
CA GLU A 22 -18.37 -6.59 0.07
C GLU A 22 -18.88 -6.89 1.48
N LYS A 23 -17.99 -6.88 2.48
CA LYS A 23 -18.36 -7.07 3.88
C LYS A 23 -19.35 -6.04 4.40
N LEU A 24 -19.25 -4.80 3.91
CA LEU A 24 -20.12 -3.69 4.30
C LEU A 24 -21.38 -3.60 3.44
N GLY A 25 -21.57 -4.47 2.44
CA GLY A 25 -22.67 -4.39 1.49
C GLY A 25 -22.65 -3.13 0.63
N ILE A 26 -21.46 -2.59 0.35
CA ILE A 26 -21.28 -1.38 -0.47
C ILE A 26 -21.01 -1.79 -1.92
N ASN A 27 -21.90 -1.44 -2.83
CA ASN A 27 -21.63 -1.57 -4.26
C ASN A 27 -20.43 -0.73 -4.66
N HIS A 28 -19.48 -1.31 -5.35
CA HIS A 28 -18.23 -0.66 -5.75
C HIS A 28 -17.87 -0.94 -7.21
N GLU A 29 -17.08 -0.04 -7.78
CA GLU A 29 -16.60 -0.11 -9.16
C GLU A 29 -15.24 0.57 -9.25
N CYS A 30 -14.23 -0.12 -9.79
CA CYS A 30 -12.97 0.48 -10.19
C CYS A 30 -13.16 1.13 -11.56
N VAL A 31 -13.12 2.45 -11.62
CA VAL A 31 -13.38 3.20 -12.88
C VAL A 31 -12.11 3.59 -13.61
N PHE A 32 -10.96 3.42 -12.97
CA PHE A 32 -9.66 3.72 -13.55
C PHE A 32 -8.54 3.04 -12.73
N SER A 33 -7.55 2.50 -13.40
CA SER A 33 -6.32 2.00 -12.80
C SER A 33 -5.11 2.39 -13.63
N SER A 34 -3.94 2.59 -13.00
CA SER A 34 -2.68 2.86 -13.69
C SER A 34 -1.50 2.09 -13.08
N GLU A 35 -0.68 1.50 -13.96
CA GLU A 35 0.55 0.79 -13.64
C GLU A 35 1.46 0.80 -14.88
N ILE A 36 2.78 0.89 -14.68
CA ILE A 36 3.74 0.96 -15.78
C ILE A 36 4.46 -0.37 -16.04
N ASP A 37 4.51 -1.27 -15.05
CA ASP A 37 5.15 -2.57 -15.20
C ASP A 37 4.23 -3.53 -15.97
N PRO A 38 4.62 -3.98 -17.19
CA PRO A 38 3.78 -4.84 -17.99
C PRO A 38 3.41 -6.17 -17.30
N LYS A 39 4.34 -6.75 -16.52
CA LYS A 39 4.08 -8.01 -15.81
C LYS A 39 3.09 -7.82 -14.66
N ALA A 40 3.19 -6.68 -13.97
CA ALA A 40 2.20 -6.32 -12.97
C ALA A 40 0.82 -6.08 -13.60
N CYS A 41 0.77 -5.39 -14.76
CA CYS A 41 -0.46 -5.19 -15.53
C CYS A 41 -1.11 -6.50 -15.97
N GLU A 42 -0.33 -7.46 -16.49
CA GLU A 42 -0.83 -8.78 -16.88
C GLU A 42 -1.45 -9.52 -15.67
N THR A 43 -0.76 -9.48 -14.52
CA THR A 43 -1.29 -10.10 -13.29
C THR A 43 -2.54 -9.38 -12.78
N TYR A 44 -2.57 -8.06 -12.88
CA TYR A 44 -3.73 -7.25 -12.50
C TYR A 44 -4.94 -7.59 -13.37
N GLU A 45 -4.74 -7.69 -14.70
CA GLU A 45 -5.80 -8.11 -15.63
C GLU A 45 -6.33 -9.51 -15.33
N MET A 46 -5.44 -10.45 -15.00
CA MET A 46 -5.84 -11.80 -14.59
C MET A 46 -6.70 -11.80 -13.31
N ASN A 47 -6.41 -10.88 -12.38
CA ASN A 47 -7.12 -10.79 -11.10
C ASN A 47 -8.47 -10.08 -11.23
N PHE A 48 -8.58 -9.05 -12.08
CA PHE A 48 -9.72 -8.13 -12.07
C PHE A 48 -10.43 -8.01 -13.43
N GLY A 49 -9.86 -8.55 -14.51
CA GLY A 49 -10.47 -8.51 -15.85
C GLY A 49 -10.30 -7.19 -16.58
N ASP A 50 -9.58 -6.21 -16.00
CA ASP A 50 -9.28 -4.91 -16.62
C ASP A 50 -7.77 -4.65 -16.62
N TYR A 51 -7.25 -4.15 -17.74
CA TYR A 51 -5.82 -3.84 -17.93
C TYR A 51 -5.54 -2.40 -17.49
N PRO A 52 -4.57 -2.15 -16.56
CA PRO A 52 -4.25 -0.80 -16.10
C PRO A 52 -3.76 0.10 -17.23
N GLN A 53 -4.16 1.36 -17.21
CA GLN A 53 -3.63 2.36 -18.12
C GLN A 53 -2.23 2.79 -17.65
N GLY A 54 -1.25 2.79 -18.53
CA GLY A 54 0.17 2.94 -18.24
C GLY A 54 0.58 4.09 -17.32
N ASP A 55 1.47 4.95 -17.80
CA ASP A 55 2.14 5.98 -17.02
C ASP A 55 1.20 7.14 -16.64
N ILE A 56 0.89 7.26 -15.36
CA ILE A 56 -0.02 8.30 -14.82
C ILE A 56 0.47 9.73 -15.09
N THR A 57 1.78 9.94 -15.30
CA THR A 57 2.34 11.26 -15.64
C THR A 57 1.93 11.74 -17.03
N LYS A 58 1.46 10.83 -17.88
CA LYS A 58 0.99 11.09 -19.25
C LYS A 58 -0.52 11.18 -19.35
N ILE A 59 -1.23 10.92 -18.26
CA ILE A 59 -2.70 10.89 -18.23
C ILE A 59 -3.20 12.20 -17.63
N SER A 60 -4.05 12.90 -18.39
CA SER A 60 -4.70 14.11 -17.92
C SER A 60 -5.73 13.79 -16.82
N ALA A 61 -5.81 14.60 -15.77
CA ALA A 61 -6.82 14.40 -14.72
C ALA A 61 -8.24 14.47 -15.28
N GLU A 62 -8.48 15.34 -16.26
CA GLU A 62 -9.77 15.55 -16.91
C GLU A 62 -10.26 14.30 -17.67
N SER A 63 -9.34 13.44 -18.11
CA SER A 63 -9.69 12.20 -18.81
C SER A 63 -10.17 11.08 -17.88
N ILE A 64 -9.89 11.20 -16.59
CA ILE A 64 -10.32 10.24 -15.57
C ILE A 64 -11.78 10.52 -15.20
N GLN A 65 -12.61 9.49 -15.18
CA GLN A 65 -14.01 9.64 -14.77
C GLN A 65 -14.10 10.04 -13.29
N GLN A 66 -15.18 10.75 -12.91
CA GLN A 66 -15.42 11.15 -11.53
C GLN A 66 -15.53 9.91 -10.61
N PHE A 67 -14.91 9.98 -9.44
CA PHE A 67 -14.84 8.89 -8.45
C PHE A 67 -14.97 9.42 -7.01
N ASP A 68 -15.24 8.50 -6.07
CA ASP A 68 -15.43 8.80 -4.65
C ASP A 68 -14.19 8.54 -3.81
N PHE A 69 -13.34 7.56 -4.22
CA PHE A 69 -12.21 7.06 -3.43
C PHE A 69 -10.96 6.86 -4.30
N LEU A 70 -9.79 7.26 -3.78
CA LEU A 70 -8.50 7.07 -4.45
C LEU A 70 -7.64 6.10 -3.65
N LEU A 71 -7.16 5.05 -4.32
CA LEU A 71 -6.08 4.18 -3.85
C LEU A 71 -4.77 4.54 -4.56
N ALA A 72 -3.64 4.53 -3.83
CA ALA A 72 -2.33 4.65 -4.46
C ALA A 72 -1.21 4.03 -3.63
N GLY A 73 -0.50 3.07 -4.21
CA GLY A 73 0.74 2.50 -3.69
C GLY A 73 1.96 3.15 -4.36
N PHE A 74 2.24 4.42 -4.11
CA PHE A 74 3.26 5.16 -4.84
C PHE A 74 4.69 4.84 -4.38
N PRO A 75 5.68 4.78 -5.30
CA PRO A 75 7.05 4.47 -4.94
C PRO A 75 7.69 5.58 -4.10
N CYS A 76 8.49 5.17 -3.09
CA CYS A 76 9.31 6.07 -2.31
C CYS A 76 10.53 6.50 -3.14
N GLN A 77 10.36 7.52 -3.97
CA GLN A 77 11.48 8.19 -4.60
C GLN A 77 11.90 9.37 -3.72
N PRO A 78 13.20 9.63 -3.58
CA PRO A 78 13.66 10.74 -2.77
C PRO A 78 13.05 12.04 -3.29
N PHE A 79 12.37 12.75 -2.40
CA PHE A 79 12.12 14.17 -2.59
C PHE A 79 13.48 14.85 -2.53
N SER A 80 14.22 14.82 -3.62
CA SER A 80 15.44 15.59 -3.72
C SER A 80 15.05 17.07 -3.77
N TYR A 81 15.01 17.67 -2.61
CA TYR A 81 15.12 19.12 -2.47
C TYR A 81 16.54 19.51 -2.87
N ALA A 82 16.91 19.30 -4.12
CA ALA A 82 18.02 19.98 -4.74
C ALA A 82 17.57 21.42 -4.89
N GLY A 83 17.72 22.15 -3.79
CA GLY A 83 17.61 23.59 -3.82
C GLY A 83 18.56 24.14 -4.86
N LYS A 84 18.01 24.68 -5.90
CA LYS A 84 18.38 25.91 -6.60
C LYS A 84 17.34 26.09 -7.71
N GLN A 85 16.68 27.21 -7.65
CA GLN A 85 15.80 27.78 -8.67
C GLN A 85 16.38 27.58 -10.08
N GLN A 86 16.10 26.45 -10.68
CA GLN A 86 16.23 26.25 -12.13
C GLN A 86 15.12 25.30 -12.56
N GLY A 87 14.09 25.88 -13.15
CA GLY A 87 13.13 25.33 -14.09
C GLY A 87 12.60 23.91 -13.88
N PHE A 88 11.34 23.75 -13.99
CA PHE A 88 10.46 22.60 -14.17
C PHE A 88 11.03 21.36 -14.93
N GLY A 89 12.23 20.89 -14.59
CA GLY A 89 12.96 19.89 -15.37
C GLY A 89 13.37 18.61 -14.66
N ASP A 90 13.18 18.45 -13.34
CA ASP A 90 13.58 17.23 -12.64
C ASP A 90 12.35 16.43 -12.18
N THR A 91 11.97 15.50 -13.07
CA THR A 91 10.74 14.68 -12.97
C THR A 91 10.80 13.53 -11.96
N ARG A 92 11.84 13.42 -11.13
CA ARG A 92 12.12 12.23 -10.31
C ARG A 92 11.69 12.28 -8.85
N GLY A 93 11.17 13.44 -8.38
CA GLY A 93 10.60 13.56 -7.03
C GLY A 93 9.06 13.61 -7.01
N THR A 94 8.38 13.16 -8.05
CA THR A 94 7.15 13.77 -8.52
C THR A 94 5.91 12.87 -8.50
N LEU A 95 6.04 11.58 -8.23
CA LEU A 95 4.87 10.69 -8.32
C LEU A 95 3.80 10.96 -7.25
N PHE A 96 4.19 11.49 -6.08
CA PHE A 96 3.24 12.03 -5.12
C PHE A 96 2.48 13.24 -5.70
N PHE A 97 3.15 14.09 -6.49
CA PHE A 97 2.49 15.25 -7.10
C PHE A 97 1.46 14.87 -8.15
N GLU A 98 1.58 13.69 -8.77
CA GLU A 98 0.53 13.14 -9.62
C GLU A 98 -0.73 12.79 -8.80
N ILE A 99 -0.55 12.21 -7.62
CA ILE A 99 -1.65 11.97 -6.68
C ILE A 99 -2.27 13.30 -6.27
N GLU A 100 -1.46 14.27 -5.87
CA GLU A 100 -1.90 15.62 -5.49
C GLU A 100 -2.70 16.28 -6.61
N ARG A 101 -2.21 16.25 -7.85
CA ARG A 101 -2.89 16.79 -9.05
C ARG A 101 -4.28 16.17 -9.25
N ILE A 102 -4.37 14.84 -9.12
CA ILE A 102 -5.63 14.12 -9.28
C ILE A 102 -6.58 14.42 -8.12
N LEU A 103 -6.09 14.46 -6.88
CA LEU A 103 -6.89 14.86 -5.71
C LEU A 103 -7.39 16.30 -5.80
N GLU A 104 -6.58 17.22 -6.31
CA GLU A 104 -6.95 18.62 -6.50
C GLU A 104 -8.06 18.79 -7.53
N HIS A 105 -7.96 18.05 -8.65
CA HIS A 105 -8.95 18.11 -9.72
C HIS A 105 -10.28 17.46 -9.33
N HIS A 106 -10.25 16.22 -8.88
CA HIS A 106 -11.46 15.42 -8.65
C HIS A 106 -12.11 15.61 -7.29
N ARG A 107 -11.31 16.00 -6.28
CA ARG A 107 -11.82 16.22 -4.91
C ARG A 107 -12.63 15.03 -4.36
N PRO A 108 -12.16 13.78 -4.47
CA PRO A 108 -12.89 12.62 -3.96
C PRO A 108 -13.21 12.75 -2.47
N LYS A 109 -14.13 11.91 -1.98
CA LYS A 109 -14.55 11.93 -0.56
C LYS A 109 -13.42 11.45 0.36
N ALA A 110 -12.61 10.51 -0.11
CA ALA A 110 -11.50 9.94 0.67
C ALA A 110 -10.41 9.35 -0.21
N PHE A 111 -9.27 9.06 0.41
CA PHE A 111 -8.16 8.34 -0.21
C PHE A 111 -7.45 7.43 0.80
N LEU A 112 -6.78 6.42 0.28
CA LEU A 112 -5.81 5.59 0.99
C LEU A 112 -4.52 5.54 0.17
N LEU A 113 -3.44 6.02 0.77
CA LEU A 113 -2.10 5.94 0.17
C LEU A 113 -1.25 4.94 0.94
N GLU A 114 -0.44 4.15 0.23
CA GLU A 114 0.51 3.21 0.82
C GLU A 114 1.94 3.59 0.44
N ASN A 115 2.87 3.39 1.39
CA ASN A 115 4.29 3.54 1.10
C ASN A 115 5.14 2.67 2.03
N VAL A 116 6.44 2.58 1.74
CA VAL A 116 7.39 1.87 2.61
C VAL A 116 7.61 2.63 3.93
N ARG A 117 7.89 1.89 5.02
CA ARG A 117 8.22 2.47 6.33
C ARG A 117 9.28 3.57 6.25
N GLY A 118 10.27 3.42 5.34
CA GLY A 118 11.38 4.37 5.20
C GLY A 118 10.98 5.83 4.99
N ILE A 119 9.78 6.10 4.47
CA ILE A 119 9.28 7.47 4.25
C ILE A 119 9.12 8.25 5.57
N THR A 120 8.88 7.55 6.70
CA THR A 120 8.70 8.17 8.02
C THR A 120 9.99 8.81 8.56
N THR A 121 11.14 8.25 8.18
CA THR A 121 12.47 8.72 8.62
C THR A 121 13.22 9.46 7.51
N HIS A 122 12.73 9.38 6.26
CA HIS A 122 13.35 10.04 5.12
C HIS A 122 13.44 11.55 5.36
N ASP A 123 14.62 12.10 5.09
CA ASP A 123 14.93 13.51 5.31
C ASP A 123 14.57 14.00 6.75
N LYS A 124 14.91 13.20 7.76
CA LYS A 124 14.60 13.49 9.18
C LYS A 124 13.08 13.65 9.44
N GLY A 125 12.25 12.92 8.69
CA GLY A 125 10.79 12.97 8.78
C GLY A 125 10.14 14.13 8.02
N ARG A 126 10.91 14.97 7.33
CA ARG A 126 10.36 16.12 6.59
C ARG A 126 9.51 15.70 5.41
N THR A 127 9.87 14.61 4.76
CA THR A 127 9.12 14.08 3.61
C THR A 127 7.67 13.75 3.96
N LEU A 128 7.45 12.97 5.00
CA LEU A 128 6.09 12.62 5.44
C LEU A 128 5.31 13.87 5.87
N LYS A 129 5.94 14.76 6.64
CA LYS A 129 5.32 16.03 7.04
C LYS A 129 4.90 16.88 5.84
N THR A 130 5.72 16.94 4.79
CA THR A 130 5.38 17.68 3.57
C THR A 130 4.20 17.05 2.86
N ILE A 131 4.16 15.72 2.72
CA ILE A 131 3.03 15.00 2.12
C ILE A 131 1.74 15.30 2.89
N VAL A 132 1.75 15.11 4.21
CA VAL A 132 0.57 15.36 5.06
C VAL A 132 0.11 16.82 4.94
N SER A 133 1.03 17.79 5.06
CA SER A 133 0.68 19.22 4.95
C SER A 133 0.05 19.59 3.60
N ARG A 134 0.55 19.00 2.49
CA ARG A 134 -0.03 19.22 1.16
C ARG A 134 -1.44 18.63 1.05
N LEU A 135 -1.65 17.41 1.54
CA LEU A 135 -2.97 16.79 1.56
C LEU A 135 -3.97 17.58 2.43
N GLU A 136 -3.52 18.10 3.58
CA GLU A 136 -4.31 18.98 4.42
C GLU A 136 -4.64 20.30 3.74
N SER A 137 -3.71 20.88 2.97
CA SER A 137 -3.96 22.12 2.21
C SER A 137 -5.02 21.94 1.11
N LEU A 138 -5.20 20.70 0.63
CA LEU A 138 -6.31 20.34 -0.25
C LEU A 138 -7.65 20.15 0.49
N GLY A 139 -7.72 20.36 1.80
CA GLY A 139 -8.94 20.28 2.60
C GLY A 139 -9.28 18.87 3.09
N TYR A 140 -8.31 17.98 3.14
CA TYR A 140 -8.48 16.67 3.76
C TYR A 140 -8.01 16.68 5.22
N GLY A 141 -8.75 16.02 6.11
CA GLY A 141 -8.18 15.62 7.39
C GLY A 141 -7.42 14.32 7.20
N VAL A 142 -6.18 14.26 7.68
CA VAL A 142 -5.24 13.18 7.40
C VAL A 142 -4.79 12.47 8.68
N GLU A 143 -4.70 11.15 8.62
CA GLU A 143 -4.10 10.28 9.63
C GLU A 143 -3.15 9.30 8.95
N ASP A 144 -2.08 8.92 9.65
CA ASP A 144 -1.17 7.90 9.16
C ASP A 144 -0.97 6.77 10.19
N LEU A 145 -0.75 5.55 9.67
CA LEU A 145 -0.59 4.33 10.45
C LEU A 145 0.57 3.51 9.92
N LEU A 146 1.41 3.00 10.83
CA LEU A 146 2.39 1.95 10.50
C LEU A 146 1.80 0.58 10.84
N LEU A 147 1.63 -0.27 9.83
CA LEU A 147 1.08 -1.61 9.98
C LEU A 147 2.06 -2.66 9.45
N ASN A 148 2.07 -3.82 10.10
CA ASN A 148 2.86 -4.97 9.68
C ASN A 148 1.92 -6.10 9.23
N SER A 149 2.08 -6.60 8.01
CA SER A 149 1.23 -7.67 7.46
C SER A 149 1.19 -8.94 8.33
N SER A 150 2.28 -9.24 9.04
CA SER A 150 2.34 -10.41 9.95
C SER A 150 1.31 -10.36 11.07
N ASN A 151 0.79 -9.18 11.41
CA ASN A 151 -0.23 -9.01 12.45
C ASN A 151 -1.66 -9.19 11.92
N TYR A 152 -1.81 -9.51 10.62
CA TYR A 152 -3.08 -9.65 9.93
C TYR A 152 -3.23 -11.00 9.22
N GLY A 153 -2.60 -12.05 9.75
CA GLY A 153 -2.72 -13.41 9.23
C GLY A 153 -1.92 -13.69 7.96
N VAL A 154 -0.97 -12.83 7.60
CA VAL A 154 -0.08 -13.06 6.47
C VAL A 154 1.30 -13.46 7.01
N PRO A 155 1.87 -14.62 6.61
CA PRO A 155 3.17 -15.08 7.10
C PRO A 155 4.33 -14.30 6.46
N GLN A 156 4.25 -12.97 6.46
CA GLN A 156 5.25 -12.07 5.91
C GLN A 156 5.47 -10.87 6.83
N ASN A 157 6.71 -10.60 7.18
CA ASN A 157 7.09 -9.39 7.90
C ASN A 157 7.24 -8.22 6.91
N ARG A 158 6.15 -7.49 6.67
CA ARG A 158 6.10 -6.36 5.72
C ARG A 158 5.48 -5.14 6.39
N VAL A 159 6.33 -4.23 6.85
CA VAL A 159 5.89 -2.98 7.47
C VAL A 159 5.65 -1.92 6.40
N ARG A 160 4.46 -1.31 6.45
CA ARG A 160 4.04 -0.24 5.54
C ARG A 160 3.37 0.89 6.29
N ILE A 161 3.55 2.10 5.78
CA ILE A 161 2.74 3.24 6.21
C ILE A 161 1.52 3.34 5.32
N TYR A 162 0.38 3.57 5.96
CA TYR A 162 -0.89 3.88 5.29
C TYR A 162 -1.29 5.29 5.69
N ILE A 163 -1.57 6.14 4.70
CA ILE A 163 -2.00 7.52 4.90
C ILE A 163 -3.45 7.60 4.43
N VAL A 164 -4.35 7.90 5.36
CA VAL A 164 -5.79 7.96 5.10
C VAL A 164 -6.23 9.40 5.16
N GLY A 165 -6.99 9.84 4.16
CA GLY A 165 -7.58 11.16 4.15
C GLY A 165 -9.07 11.14 3.91
N ILE A 166 -9.82 11.99 4.64
CA ILE A 166 -11.25 12.24 4.44
C ILE A 166 -11.48 13.72 4.23
N LYS A 167 -12.20 14.06 3.18
CA LYS A 167 -12.49 15.45 2.85
C LYS A 167 -13.29 16.16 3.96
N GLY A 168 -12.76 17.28 4.43
CA GLY A 168 -13.42 18.15 5.41
C GLY A 168 -13.46 17.66 6.85
N LYS A 169 -12.93 16.46 7.15
CA LYS A 169 -12.88 15.95 8.52
C LYS A 169 -11.70 14.99 8.72
N LYS A 170 -11.18 14.93 9.93
CA LYS A 170 -10.12 13.98 10.30
C LYS A 170 -10.69 12.56 10.39
N PRO A 171 -10.01 11.53 9.82
CA PRO A 171 -10.40 10.14 10.02
C PRO A 171 -10.41 9.78 11.51
N LYS A 172 -11.36 8.96 11.92
CA LYS A 172 -11.34 8.31 13.26
C LYS A 172 -10.93 6.86 13.03
N LEU A 173 -9.63 6.60 13.10
CA LEU A 173 -9.11 5.25 12.95
C LEU A 173 -9.14 4.56 14.30
N THR A 174 -9.71 3.35 14.34
CA THR A 174 -9.73 2.49 15.53
C THR A 174 -8.49 1.61 15.64
N LEU A 175 -7.68 1.59 14.59
CA LEU A 175 -6.40 0.88 14.55
C LEU A 175 -5.30 1.80 15.09
N GLU A 176 -4.44 1.23 15.91
CA GLU A 176 -3.20 1.88 16.34
C GLU A 176 -2.02 1.35 15.54
N SER A 177 -0.99 2.17 15.36
CA SER A 177 0.27 1.71 14.76
C SER A 177 0.83 0.56 15.60
N ASN A 178 0.94 -0.62 15.00
CA ASN A 178 1.37 -1.83 15.71
C ASN A 178 2.87 -2.15 15.54
N VAL A 179 3.64 -1.15 15.10
CA VAL A 179 5.09 -1.23 14.93
C VAL A 179 5.76 -0.28 15.91
N GLY A 180 6.40 -0.85 16.92
CA GLY A 180 7.16 -0.06 17.92
C GLY A 180 8.30 0.74 17.27
N SER A 181 8.59 1.90 17.84
CA SER A 181 9.79 2.68 17.53
C SER A 181 11.01 1.90 18.04
N ALA A 182 11.83 1.40 17.15
CA ALA A 182 13.11 0.73 17.40
C ALA A 182 13.07 -0.55 18.25
N ASP A 183 13.66 -1.61 17.67
CA ASP A 183 14.04 -2.91 18.20
C ASP A 183 13.12 -4.08 17.90
N SER A 184 13.49 -4.68 16.77
CA SER A 184 12.91 -5.90 16.21
C SER A 184 13.12 -7.18 17.05
N HIS A 185 13.78 -7.11 18.21
CA HIS A 185 14.06 -8.28 19.06
C HIS A 185 13.17 -8.43 20.30
N GLN A 186 12.42 -7.41 20.71
CA GLN A 186 11.51 -7.52 21.86
C GLN A 186 10.07 -7.89 21.51
N PHE A 187 9.71 -7.90 20.22
CA PHE A 187 8.33 -8.09 19.76
C PHE A 187 7.79 -9.52 19.93
N LYS A 188 8.63 -10.51 20.25
CA LYS A 188 8.21 -11.91 20.43
C LYS A 188 7.49 -12.22 21.74
N ARG A 189 7.28 -11.27 22.66
CA ARG A 189 6.78 -11.57 24.01
C ARG A 189 5.53 -10.83 24.50
N GLN A 190 4.91 -9.95 23.72
CA GLN A 190 3.69 -9.25 24.14
C GLN A 190 2.60 -9.26 23.07
N MET A 191 2.29 -10.42 22.53
CA MET A 191 0.98 -10.60 21.87
C MET A 191 -0.04 -10.88 22.97
N ASN A 192 -0.61 -9.81 23.53
CA ASN A 192 -1.78 -9.90 24.36
C ASN A 192 -2.98 -10.22 23.48
N GLU A 193 -3.79 -11.21 23.90
CA GLU A 193 -5.03 -11.72 23.26
C GLU A 193 -6.14 -10.67 23.02
N LYS A 194 -5.86 -9.37 23.16
CA LYS A 194 -6.81 -8.26 22.99
C LYS A 194 -6.65 -7.46 21.70
N GLN A 195 -5.78 -7.87 20.79
CA GLN A 195 -5.55 -7.13 19.55
C GLN A 195 -6.36 -7.72 18.40
N LEU A 196 -7.21 -6.86 17.87
CA LEU A 196 -7.82 -6.90 16.56
C LEU A 196 -9.08 -7.75 16.39
N THR A 197 -10.13 -7.31 17.01
CA THR A 197 -11.43 -7.38 16.36
C THR A 197 -11.66 -6.06 15.63
N LEU A 198 -11.37 -6.01 14.32
CA LEU A 198 -12.01 -5.04 13.45
C LEU A 198 -13.52 -5.28 13.56
N PRO A 199 -14.36 -4.23 13.65
CA PRO A 199 -15.81 -4.42 13.59
C PRO A 199 -16.15 -5.23 12.34
N GLY A 200 -16.72 -6.44 12.50
CA GLY A 200 -16.98 -7.39 11.43
C GLY A 200 -15.96 -8.52 11.26
N PHE A 201 -14.89 -8.58 12.08
CA PHE A 201 -13.99 -9.72 12.19
C PHE A 201 -14.14 -10.34 13.58
N GLU A 202 -15.03 -11.31 13.69
CA GLU A 202 -15.28 -12.01 14.98
C GLU A 202 -14.27 -13.13 15.27
N GLU A 203 -13.37 -13.44 14.33
CA GLU A 203 -12.29 -14.40 14.52
C GLU A 203 -10.93 -13.71 14.52
N THR A 204 -10.15 -13.92 15.57
CA THR A 204 -8.70 -13.66 15.53
C THR A 204 -8.12 -14.43 14.35
N PRO A 205 -7.33 -13.79 13.47
CA PRO A 205 -6.68 -14.51 12.37
C PRO A 205 -5.89 -15.68 12.98
N LYS A 206 -6.22 -16.92 12.61
CA LYS A 206 -5.38 -18.06 12.90
C LYS A 206 -3.99 -17.73 12.37
N HIS A 207 -2.95 -18.05 13.13
CA HIS A 207 -1.60 -17.99 12.59
C HIS A 207 -1.56 -18.83 11.32
N VAL A 208 -1.42 -18.16 10.18
CA VAL A 208 -1.24 -18.84 8.90
C VAL A 208 0.22 -19.20 8.82
N LEU A 209 0.53 -20.49 8.78
CA LEU A 209 1.89 -20.99 8.57
C LEU A 209 2.22 -20.92 7.09
N LEU A 210 3.51 -20.88 6.77
CA LEU A 210 3.96 -20.88 5.38
C LEU A 210 3.44 -22.11 4.61
N GLU A 211 3.37 -23.26 5.28
CA GLU A 211 2.83 -24.51 4.73
C GLU A 211 1.36 -24.41 4.33
N ASP A 212 0.57 -23.55 4.98
CA ASP A 212 -0.86 -23.36 4.67
C ASP A 212 -1.10 -22.59 3.35
N VAL A 213 -0.08 -21.90 2.85
CA VAL A 213 -0.14 -21.09 1.64
C VAL A 213 0.71 -21.62 0.48
N LEU A 214 1.49 -22.68 0.72
CA LEU A 214 2.27 -23.31 -0.33
C LEU A 214 1.42 -24.27 -1.16
N GLU A 215 1.56 -24.19 -2.46
CA GLU A 215 0.96 -25.16 -3.38
C GLU A 215 1.58 -26.56 -3.17
N VAL A 216 0.76 -27.58 -3.16
CA VAL A 216 1.20 -28.98 -2.99
C VAL A 216 2.08 -29.45 -4.16
N GLN A 217 1.82 -28.96 -5.36
CA GLN A 217 2.60 -29.22 -6.58
C GLN A 217 2.65 -27.96 -7.45
N PRO A 218 3.58 -27.02 -7.15
CA PRO A 218 3.76 -25.84 -8.00
C PRO A 218 4.31 -26.24 -9.38
N ASP A 219 3.99 -25.47 -10.41
CA ASP A 219 4.54 -25.62 -11.75
C ASP A 219 6.08 -25.53 -11.71
N GLU A 220 6.79 -26.37 -12.45
CA GLU A 220 8.25 -26.45 -12.48
C GLU A 220 8.93 -25.10 -12.75
N LYS A 221 8.30 -24.21 -13.50
CA LYS A 221 8.82 -22.85 -13.77
C LYS A 221 8.97 -21.97 -12.51
N TYR A 222 8.34 -22.36 -11.39
CA TYR A 222 8.44 -21.67 -10.09
C TYR A 222 9.44 -22.31 -9.15
N PHE A 223 10.07 -23.44 -9.53
CA PHE A 223 11.14 -24.04 -8.73
C PHE A 223 12.39 -23.15 -8.74
N CYS A 224 12.95 -22.97 -7.56
CA CYS A 224 14.25 -22.33 -7.42
C CYS A 224 15.34 -23.19 -8.10
N THR A 225 16.38 -22.55 -8.62
CA THR A 225 17.56 -23.28 -9.13
C THR A 225 18.19 -24.11 -8.00
N GLU A 226 18.81 -25.24 -8.34
CA GLU A 226 19.48 -26.13 -7.35
C GLU A 226 20.43 -25.36 -6.43
N ILE A 227 21.20 -24.40 -6.97
CA ILE A 227 22.14 -23.56 -6.21
C ILE A 227 21.40 -22.73 -5.14
N PHE A 228 20.24 -22.17 -5.47
CA PHE A 228 19.45 -21.38 -4.53
C PHE A 228 18.81 -22.26 -3.46
N THR A 229 18.33 -23.44 -3.84
CA THR A 229 17.75 -24.43 -2.93
C THR A 229 18.78 -24.93 -1.92
N GLU A 230 20.04 -25.21 -2.35
CA GLU A 230 21.13 -25.57 -1.45
C GLU A 230 21.51 -24.44 -0.49
N GLN A 231 21.51 -23.18 -0.95
CA GLN A 231 21.79 -22.03 -0.08
C GLN A 231 20.70 -21.85 0.96
N LEU A 232 19.41 -21.97 0.56
CA LEU A 232 18.27 -21.91 1.48
C LEU A 232 18.34 -23.04 2.53
N ALA A 233 18.66 -24.25 2.12
CA ALA A 233 18.80 -25.39 3.03
C ALA A 233 19.93 -25.18 4.08
N LYS A 234 21.02 -24.50 3.71
CA LYS A 234 22.07 -24.12 4.64
C LYS A 234 21.61 -23.07 5.66
N VAL A 235 20.85 -22.07 5.23
CA VAL A 235 20.27 -21.04 6.11
C VAL A 235 19.28 -21.68 7.09
N VAL A 236 18.35 -22.49 6.59
CA VAL A 236 17.36 -23.18 7.44
C VAL A 236 18.04 -24.08 8.47
N LYS A 237 19.10 -24.81 8.08
CA LYS A 237 19.82 -25.71 8.98
C LYS A 237 20.60 -24.97 10.07
N ASN A 238 21.05 -23.74 9.83
CA ASN A 238 21.83 -22.96 10.79
C ASN A 238 20.96 -22.12 11.75
N ASP A 239 19.75 -21.74 11.34
CA ASP A 239 18.90 -20.81 12.11
C ASP A 239 17.75 -21.52 12.85
N PHE A 240 17.48 -22.79 12.56
CA PHE A 240 16.35 -23.56 13.14
C PHE A 240 16.74 -24.93 13.71
N SER A 241 18.03 -25.23 13.88
CA SER A 241 18.53 -26.47 14.55
C SER A 241 18.91 -26.23 16.02
#